data_e576685a4250ee71bf9461eda27422c3
#
_entry.id   e576685a4250ee71bf9461eda27422c3
#
_cell.length_a   1.000
_cell.length_b   1.000
_cell.length_c   1.000
_cell.angle_alpha   90.00
_cell.angle_beta   90.00
_cell.angle_gamma   90.00
#
_symmetry.space_group_name_H-M   'P 1'
#
loop_
_entity.id
_entity.type
_entity.pdbx_description
1 polymer ?
#
loop_
_entity_poly.entity_id
_entity_poly.type
_entity_poly.pdbx_seq_one_letter_code
_entity_poly.pdbx_strand_id
1 'polypeptide(L)'
;MYRTCWKVSRSRTADGSVVNFVIFIVAVALAFDFINGFHDSANSIATIVGTRVLSPLAAVIWAAVFNFSALFFVGTGVAKALAAGFIDLNVVDPNVILGGLLGAIIWNLLTWYFGIPSSSSHALIGGYAGAAVSKAGITALLWGRKWIETLSAIVLSPAAGMLMGFVLMVVVLNLFRRVTSTKADRFFRVAQLTSSALLSLAHGANDAQKTMGIIVGLLVASQALFAGETGILRHMYVTSLDTIPLWVELGAYTMISLGTLSGGWRIVHTMGTRITKLRPVGGFCAETGGALVILFATRFGIPVSTTHTITGAIVGVGATNRLSAVRWGLASKIVWAWVITIPAAAAMAAITYQLLAAFNPL
;
A
#
# COMPACT_ATOMS: atom_id res chain seq x y z
N MET A 1 22.58 -19.96 5.14
CA MET A 1 22.53 -21.28 4.46
C MET A 1 21.08 -21.78 4.53
N TYR A 2 20.24 -21.29 3.64
CA TYR A 2 18.81 -21.63 3.59
C TYR A 2 18.66 -22.95 2.79
N ARG A 3 18.47 -24.06 3.49
CA ARG A 3 18.07 -25.31 2.86
C ARG A 3 16.55 -25.21 2.61
N THR A 4 16.21 -24.92 1.37
CA THR A 4 14.84 -24.94 0.85
C THR A 4 14.22 -26.31 1.04
N CYS A 5 13.22 -26.39 1.92
CA CYS A 5 12.40 -27.58 2.13
C CYS A 5 11.19 -27.64 1.19
N TRP A 6 11.37 -27.38 -0.08
CA TRP A 6 10.51 -27.95 -1.10
C TRP A 6 11.20 -29.18 -1.68
N LYS A 7 10.98 -30.33 -1.06
CA LYS A 7 11.25 -31.61 -1.70
C LYS A 7 10.21 -31.82 -2.80
N VAL A 8 10.35 -31.11 -3.92
CA VAL A 8 9.87 -31.60 -5.20
C VAL A 8 10.73 -32.82 -5.47
N SER A 9 10.16 -34.01 -5.37
CA SER A 9 10.80 -35.25 -5.79
C SER A 9 11.43 -35.02 -7.14
N ARG A 10 12.73 -35.29 -7.29
CA ARG A 10 13.56 -35.11 -8.51
C ARG A 10 13.11 -35.93 -9.73
N SER A 11 11.91 -36.46 -9.75
CA SER A 11 11.38 -37.33 -10.80
C SER A 11 10.19 -36.76 -11.58
N ARG A 12 9.83 -35.48 -11.38
CA ARG A 12 8.91 -34.78 -12.32
C ARG A 12 9.68 -33.63 -12.95
N THR A 13 9.98 -33.72 -14.24
CA THR A 13 10.04 -32.53 -15.12
C THR A 13 8.99 -31.55 -14.65
N ALA A 14 9.36 -30.27 -14.45
CA ALA A 14 8.46 -29.25 -13.93
C ALA A 14 7.12 -29.39 -14.66
N ASP A 15 6.09 -29.86 -13.96
CA ASP A 15 4.79 -30.06 -14.57
C ASP A 15 4.34 -28.67 -15.02
N GLY A 16 4.14 -28.47 -16.32
CA GLY A 16 3.79 -27.17 -16.88
C GLY A 16 2.58 -26.52 -16.17
N SER A 17 1.77 -27.35 -15.49
CA SER A 17 0.65 -26.90 -14.66
C SER A 17 1.10 -26.08 -13.45
N VAL A 18 2.19 -26.47 -12.77
CA VAL A 18 2.71 -25.76 -11.58
C VAL A 18 3.37 -24.43 -11.99
N VAL A 19 4.11 -24.44 -13.11
CA VAL A 19 4.68 -23.20 -13.69
C VAL A 19 3.57 -22.22 -14.05
N ASN A 20 2.52 -22.68 -14.73
CA ASN A 20 1.36 -21.87 -15.09
C ASN A 20 0.63 -21.34 -13.84
N PHE A 21 0.57 -22.12 -12.77
CA PHE A 21 -0.03 -21.69 -11.51
C PHE A 21 0.78 -20.57 -10.83
N VAL A 22 2.11 -20.65 -10.82
CA VAL A 22 2.97 -19.57 -10.31
C VAL A 22 2.80 -18.29 -11.15
N ILE A 23 2.75 -18.41 -12.48
CA ILE A 23 2.50 -17.28 -13.38
C ILE A 23 1.12 -16.64 -13.09
N PHE A 24 0.10 -17.47 -12.88
CA PHE A 24 -1.22 -16.98 -12.50
C PHE A 24 -1.20 -16.20 -11.17
N ILE A 25 -0.44 -16.68 -10.17
CA ILE A 25 -0.30 -15.95 -8.89
C ILE A 25 0.40 -14.60 -9.07
N VAL A 26 1.43 -14.54 -9.93
CA VAL A 26 2.08 -13.26 -10.28
C VAL A 26 1.06 -12.30 -10.91
N ALA A 27 0.20 -12.79 -11.81
CA ALA A 27 -0.86 -11.96 -12.39
C ALA A 27 -1.87 -11.49 -11.34
N VAL A 28 -2.24 -12.34 -10.36
CA VAL A 28 -3.11 -11.95 -9.23
C VAL A 28 -2.42 -10.94 -8.32
N ALA A 29 -1.10 -11.06 -8.09
CA ALA A 29 -0.35 -10.06 -7.32
C ALA A 29 -0.32 -8.70 -8.02
N LEU A 30 -0.14 -8.67 -9.33
CA LEU A 30 -0.24 -7.44 -10.10
C LEU A 30 -1.68 -6.88 -10.12
N ALA A 31 -2.70 -7.75 -10.17
CA ALA A 31 -4.10 -7.33 -10.03
C ALA A 31 -4.38 -6.77 -8.62
N PHE A 32 -3.79 -7.34 -7.56
CA PHE A 32 -3.84 -6.75 -6.23
C PHE A 32 -3.24 -5.34 -6.23
N ASP A 33 -2.11 -5.12 -6.91
CA ASP A 33 -1.48 -3.81 -6.98
C ASP A 33 -2.32 -2.77 -7.74
N PHE A 34 -3.01 -3.21 -8.81
CA PHE A 34 -4.02 -2.40 -9.47
C PHE A 34 -5.16 -2.02 -8.49
N ILE A 35 -5.70 -2.99 -7.73
CA ILE A 35 -6.76 -2.75 -6.75
C ILE A 35 -6.26 -1.86 -5.61
N ASN A 36 -4.99 -2.02 -5.19
CA ASN A 36 -4.34 -1.13 -4.24
C ASN A 36 -4.32 0.32 -4.77
N GLY A 37 -3.80 0.54 -5.99
CA GLY A 37 -3.79 1.86 -6.62
C GLY A 37 -5.18 2.46 -6.80
N PHE A 38 -6.17 1.63 -7.15
CA PHE A 38 -7.58 2.03 -7.26
C PHE A 38 -8.18 2.43 -5.89
N HIS A 39 -8.01 1.58 -4.87
CA HIS A 39 -8.50 1.83 -3.51
C HIS A 39 -7.83 3.06 -2.90
N ASP A 40 -6.50 3.13 -3.00
CA ASP A 40 -5.66 4.13 -2.36
C ASP A 40 -5.41 5.38 -3.23
N SER A 41 -6.03 5.47 -4.42
CA SER A 41 -6.04 6.73 -5.22
C SER A 41 -6.47 7.92 -4.39
N ALA A 42 -7.39 7.72 -3.43
CA ALA A 42 -7.83 8.75 -2.50
C ALA A 42 -6.68 9.38 -1.69
N ASN A 43 -5.64 8.62 -1.37
CA ASN A 43 -4.49 9.11 -0.62
C ASN A 43 -3.75 10.20 -1.40
N SER A 44 -3.70 10.06 -2.74
CA SER A 44 -3.02 10.99 -3.65
C SER A 44 -3.91 12.15 -4.11
N ILE A 45 -5.23 11.93 -4.26
CA ILE A 45 -6.08 12.92 -4.95
C ILE A 45 -7.18 13.55 -4.09
N ALA A 46 -7.52 12.98 -2.93
CA ALA A 46 -8.67 13.47 -2.16
C ALA A 46 -8.55 14.94 -1.75
N THR A 47 -7.36 15.37 -1.37
CA THR A 47 -7.07 16.75 -0.96
C THR A 47 -7.17 17.72 -2.13
N ILE A 48 -6.51 17.43 -3.26
CA ILE A 48 -6.46 18.33 -4.42
C ILE A 48 -7.81 18.44 -5.15
N VAL A 49 -8.59 17.35 -5.16
CA VAL A 49 -9.98 17.35 -5.64
C VAL A 49 -10.89 18.08 -4.65
N GLY A 50 -10.73 17.82 -3.35
CA GLY A 50 -11.51 18.44 -2.28
C GLY A 50 -11.33 19.95 -2.22
N THR A 51 -10.13 20.46 -2.50
CA THR A 51 -9.82 21.90 -2.59
C THR A 51 -10.17 22.52 -3.95
N ARG A 52 -10.57 21.71 -4.93
CA ARG A 52 -10.90 22.12 -6.30
C ARG A 52 -9.74 22.80 -7.03
N VAL A 53 -8.52 22.35 -6.77
CA VAL A 53 -7.32 22.81 -7.51
C VAL A 53 -7.23 22.12 -8.86
N LEU A 54 -7.49 20.80 -8.89
CA LEU A 54 -7.63 20.04 -10.12
C LEU A 54 -9.05 19.46 -10.24
N SER A 55 -9.48 19.27 -11.49
CA SER A 55 -10.67 18.48 -11.77
C SER A 55 -10.40 16.99 -11.44
N PRO A 56 -11.44 16.19 -11.17
CA PRO A 56 -11.25 14.77 -10.85
C PRO A 56 -10.38 14.01 -11.86
N LEU A 57 -10.64 14.18 -13.16
CA LEU A 57 -9.87 13.52 -14.22
C LEU A 57 -8.41 14.00 -14.25
N ALA A 58 -8.17 15.31 -14.15
CA ALA A 58 -6.82 15.85 -14.12
C ALA A 58 -6.05 15.35 -12.88
N ALA A 59 -6.72 15.21 -11.74
CA ALA A 59 -6.11 14.73 -10.50
C ALA A 59 -5.65 13.26 -10.59
N VAL A 60 -6.46 12.36 -11.17
CA VAL A 60 -6.04 10.95 -11.33
C VAL A 60 -4.91 10.80 -12.32
N ILE A 61 -4.91 11.56 -13.43
CA ILE A 61 -3.81 11.56 -14.41
C ILE A 61 -2.52 12.07 -13.74
N TRP A 62 -2.61 13.19 -13.02
CA TRP A 62 -1.50 13.78 -12.27
C TRP A 62 -0.91 12.78 -11.28
N ALA A 63 -1.75 12.21 -10.45
CA ALA A 63 -1.31 11.24 -9.43
C ALA A 63 -0.70 9.98 -10.06
N ALA A 64 -1.28 9.43 -11.12
CA ALA A 64 -0.77 8.25 -11.79
C ALA A 64 0.62 8.48 -12.41
N VAL A 65 0.85 9.63 -13.02
CA VAL A 65 2.17 10.01 -13.57
C VAL A 65 3.22 10.04 -12.46
N PHE A 66 2.92 10.65 -11.30
CA PHE A 66 3.88 10.74 -10.21
C PHE A 66 4.03 9.43 -9.42
N ASN A 67 2.97 8.61 -9.31
CA ASN A 67 3.10 7.24 -8.79
C ASN A 67 4.07 6.41 -9.64
N PHE A 68 3.94 6.45 -10.96
CA PHE A 68 4.85 5.74 -11.87
C PHE A 68 6.27 6.31 -11.80
N SER A 69 6.40 7.64 -11.71
CA SER A 69 7.71 8.29 -11.66
C SER A 69 8.54 7.88 -10.44
N ALA A 70 7.91 7.36 -9.37
CA ALA A 70 8.63 6.87 -8.19
C ALA A 70 9.65 5.77 -8.52
N LEU A 71 9.43 4.99 -9.57
CA LEU A 71 10.39 4.01 -10.12
C LEU A 71 11.82 4.58 -10.28
N PHE A 72 11.94 5.84 -10.67
CA PHE A 72 13.22 6.46 -11.01
C PHE A 72 13.95 7.08 -9.81
N PHE A 73 13.26 7.26 -8.69
CA PHE A 73 13.77 8.05 -7.56
C PHE A 73 13.97 7.26 -6.27
N VAL A 74 13.36 6.09 -6.15
CA VAL A 74 13.30 5.37 -4.87
C VAL A 74 13.82 3.95 -5.01
N GLY A 75 14.64 3.51 -4.05
CA GLY A 75 15.12 2.12 -4.01
C GLY A 75 14.06 1.14 -3.47
N THR A 76 14.41 -0.14 -3.39
CA THR A 76 13.50 -1.27 -3.12
C THR A 76 13.51 -1.75 -1.66
N GLY A 77 13.80 -0.88 -0.70
CA GLY A 77 13.96 -1.24 0.72
C GLY A 77 12.70 -1.81 1.37
N VAL A 78 11.52 -1.29 1.03
CA VAL A 78 10.23 -1.77 1.56
C VAL A 78 9.89 -3.16 0.99
N ALA A 79 10.20 -3.41 -0.28
CA ALA A 79 9.98 -4.71 -0.90
C ALA A 79 10.76 -5.83 -0.19
N LYS A 80 12.05 -5.58 0.09
CA LYS A 80 12.89 -6.52 0.84
C LYS A 80 12.35 -6.78 2.25
N ALA A 81 11.87 -5.74 2.92
CA ALA A 81 11.31 -5.84 4.26
C ALA A 81 10.04 -6.71 4.28
N LEU A 82 9.20 -6.66 3.23
CA LEU A 82 7.98 -7.44 3.14
C LEU A 82 8.23 -8.90 2.73
N ALA A 83 9.19 -9.14 1.85
CA ALA A 83 9.55 -10.47 1.38
C ALA A 83 10.04 -11.40 2.51
N ALA A 84 10.65 -10.84 3.57
CA ALA A 84 11.19 -11.61 4.69
C ALA A 84 10.89 -10.92 6.03
N GLY A 85 10.12 -11.55 6.92
CA GLY A 85 10.04 -11.04 8.30
C GLY A 85 8.67 -11.09 8.96
N PHE A 86 7.62 -11.51 8.28
CA PHE A 86 6.29 -11.64 8.85
C PHE A 86 5.91 -13.10 9.13
N ILE A 87 6.27 -14.00 8.22
CA ILE A 87 5.97 -15.42 8.32
C ILE A 87 7.20 -16.26 8.01
N ASP A 88 7.21 -17.50 8.52
CA ASP A 88 8.25 -18.49 8.21
C ASP A 88 8.17 -18.87 6.72
N LEU A 89 9.25 -18.61 5.99
CA LEU A 89 9.34 -18.94 4.56
C LEU A 89 9.20 -20.43 4.27
N ASN A 90 9.45 -21.31 5.26
CA ASN A 90 9.24 -22.75 5.11
C ASN A 90 7.74 -23.13 5.02
N VAL A 91 6.87 -22.26 5.49
CA VAL A 91 5.40 -22.44 5.43
C VAL A 91 4.85 -21.89 4.11
N VAL A 92 5.57 -20.98 3.47
CA VAL A 92 5.10 -20.29 2.26
C VAL A 92 5.10 -21.23 1.07
N ASP A 93 3.94 -21.42 0.48
CA ASP A 93 3.73 -22.07 -0.80
C ASP A 93 2.83 -21.20 -1.71
N PRO A 94 2.62 -21.58 -2.97
CA PRO A 94 1.77 -20.87 -3.90
C PRO A 94 0.33 -20.66 -3.38
N ASN A 95 -0.25 -21.65 -2.67
CA ASN A 95 -1.60 -21.54 -2.10
C ASN A 95 -1.68 -20.52 -0.95
N VAL A 96 -0.65 -20.44 -0.11
CA VAL A 96 -0.55 -19.43 0.97
C VAL A 96 -0.50 -18.03 0.37
N ILE A 97 0.29 -17.82 -0.67
CA ILE A 97 0.40 -16.51 -1.33
C ILE A 97 -0.90 -16.15 -2.02
N LEU A 98 -1.49 -17.07 -2.78
CA LEU A 98 -2.76 -16.83 -3.47
C LEU A 98 -3.90 -16.55 -2.48
N GLY A 99 -4.02 -17.35 -1.42
CA GLY A 99 -5.02 -17.15 -0.37
C GLY A 99 -4.88 -15.80 0.33
N GLY A 100 -3.63 -15.41 0.63
CA GLY A 100 -3.32 -14.11 1.22
C GLY A 100 -3.68 -12.93 0.30
N LEU A 101 -3.33 -13.01 -0.98
CA LEU A 101 -3.68 -11.99 -1.98
C LEU A 101 -5.20 -11.87 -2.17
N LEU A 102 -5.90 -12.99 -2.31
CA LEU A 102 -7.36 -12.98 -2.47
C LEU A 102 -8.07 -12.42 -1.23
N GLY A 103 -7.62 -12.78 -0.02
CA GLY A 103 -8.15 -12.20 1.22
C GLY A 103 -7.97 -10.68 1.29
N ALA A 104 -6.80 -10.18 0.90
CA ALA A 104 -6.52 -8.75 0.84
C ALA A 104 -7.35 -8.04 -0.24
N ILE A 105 -7.50 -8.63 -1.42
CA ILE A 105 -8.34 -8.12 -2.51
C ILE A 105 -9.80 -8.00 -2.05
N ILE A 106 -10.35 -9.06 -1.47
CA ILE A 106 -11.75 -9.07 -0.98
C ILE A 106 -11.95 -7.96 0.04
N TRP A 107 -11.02 -7.81 1.01
CA TRP A 107 -11.10 -6.74 2.00
C TRP A 107 -11.04 -5.35 1.38
N ASN A 108 -10.11 -5.11 0.45
CA ASN A 108 -9.97 -3.82 -0.23
C ASN A 108 -11.23 -3.47 -1.04
N LEU A 109 -11.80 -4.42 -1.77
CA LEU A 109 -13.04 -4.20 -2.53
C LEU A 109 -14.23 -3.93 -1.61
N LEU A 110 -14.33 -4.64 -0.47
CA LEU A 110 -15.38 -4.45 0.52
C LEU A 110 -15.30 -3.05 1.13
N THR A 111 -14.13 -2.64 1.61
CA THR A 111 -13.94 -1.31 2.22
C THR A 111 -14.11 -0.18 1.21
N TRP A 112 -13.68 -0.38 -0.04
CA TRP A 112 -13.98 0.55 -1.13
C TRP A 112 -15.49 0.67 -1.37
N TYR A 113 -16.21 -0.45 -1.41
CA TYR A 113 -17.66 -0.44 -1.62
C TYR A 113 -18.39 0.41 -0.59
N PHE A 114 -17.97 0.34 0.67
CA PHE A 114 -18.54 1.16 1.76
C PHE A 114 -17.91 2.57 1.86
N GLY A 115 -16.93 2.91 1.03
CA GLY A 115 -16.23 4.20 1.06
C GLY A 115 -15.41 4.42 2.34
N ILE A 116 -14.90 3.34 2.93
CA ILE A 116 -14.11 3.34 4.16
C ILE A 116 -12.63 3.37 3.80
N PRO A 117 -11.87 4.42 4.15
CA PRO A 117 -10.43 4.48 3.90
C PRO A 117 -9.70 3.54 4.87
N SER A 118 -9.47 2.30 4.43
CA SER A 118 -8.66 1.30 5.12
C SER A 118 -7.23 1.27 4.55
N SER A 119 -6.37 0.41 5.10
CA SER A 119 -4.99 0.25 4.65
C SER A 119 -4.83 -1.02 3.81
N SER A 120 -4.59 -0.86 2.52
CA SER A 120 -4.26 -1.98 1.61
C SER A 120 -3.01 -2.72 2.05
N SER A 121 -2.03 -2.01 2.66
CA SER A 121 -0.82 -2.62 3.24
C SER A 121 -1.13 -3.55 4.39
N HIS A 122 -1.98 -3.12 5.32
CA HIS A 122 -2.39 -3.96 6.45
C HIS A 122 -3.29 -5.11 6.00
N ALA A 123 -4.12 -4.91 4.97
CA ALA A 123 -4.89 -5.97 4.35
C ALA A 123 -3.96 -7.06 3.75
N LEU A 124 -2.89 -6.66 3.05
CA LEU A 124 -1.91 -7.59 2.49
C LEU A 124 -1.17 -8.37 3.58
N ILE A 125 -0.65 -7.68 4.61
CA ILE A 125 0.05 -8.32 5.73
C ILE A 125 -0.89 -9.26 6.49
N GLY A 126 -2.12 -8.81 6.78
CA GLY A 126 -3.14 -9.62 7.43
C GLY A 126 -3.52 -10.85 6.60
N GLY A 127 -3.74 -10.65 5.29
CA GLY A 127 -4.04 -11.73 4.36
C GLY A 127 -2.94 -12.79 4.32
N TYR A 128 -1.69 -12.35 4.15
CA TYR A 128 -0.53 -13.23 4.12
C TYR A 128 -0.36 -14.02 5.43
N ALA A 129 -0.49 -13.33 6.57
CA ALA A 129 -0.45 -13.97 7.89
C ALA A 129 -1.61 -14.96 8.10
N GLY A 130 -2.84 -14.59 7.73
CA GLY A 130 -4.02 -15.44 7.89
C GLY A 130 -3.96 -16.74 7.09
N ALA A 131 -3.50 -16.68 5.84
CA ALA A 131 -3.27 -17.87 5.02
C ALA A 131 -2.20 -18.78 5.63
N ALA A 132 -1.07 -18.22 6.09
CA ALA A 132 0.01 -18.98 6.73
C ALA A 132 -0.45 -19.65 8.04
N VAL A 133 -1.20 -18.92 8.89
CA VAL A 133 -1.77 -19.46 10.13
C VAL A 133 -2.78 -20.57 9.83
N SER A 134 -3.60 -20.42 8.79
CA SER A 134 -4.54 -21.46 8.39
C SER A 134 -3.86 -22.74 7.92
N LYS A 135 -2.64 -22.63 7.34
CA LYS A 135 -1.83 -23.78 6.93
C LYS A 135 -1.10 -24.46 8.07
N ALA A 136 -0.39 -23.72 8.90
CA ALA A 136 0.59 -24.25 9.84
C ALA A 136 0.40 -23.77 11.29
N GLY A 137 -0.71 -23.12 11.59
CA GLY A 137 -0.98 -22.59 12.92
C GLY A 137 -0.25 -21.29 13.22
N ILE A 138 -0.44 -20.79 14.44
CA ILE A 138 0.10 -19.49 14.90
C ILE A 138 1.64 -19.42 14.90
N THR A 139 2.30 -20.57 14.95
CA THR A 139 3.76 -20.69 14.91
C THR A 139 4.35 -20.33 13.54
N ALA A 140 3.52 -20.25 12.49
CA ALA A 140 3.92 -19.73 11.19
C ALA A 140 4.31 -18.25 11.23
N LEU A 141 3.86 -17.50 12.25
CA LEU A 141 4.17 -16.09 12.39
C LEU A 141 5.52 -15.88 13.10
N LEU A 142 6.41 -15.13 12.45
CA LEU A 142 7.68 -14.72 13.02
C LEU A 142 7.47 -13.48 13.91
N TRP A 143 6.97 -13.68 15.13
CA TRP A 143 6.79 -12.60 16.09
C TRP A 143 8.12 -11.93 16.39
N GLY A 144 8.30 -10.70 15.91
CA GLY A 144 9.55 -9.97 16.05
C GLY A 144 9.40 -8.50 15.64
N ARG A 145 10.54 -7.88 15.35
CA ARG A 145 10.65 -6.44 15.06
C ARG A 145 9.66 -5.97 13.98
N LYS A 146 9.45 -6.75 12.90
CA LYS A 146 8.56 -6.35 11.80
C LYS A 146 7.08 -6.26 12.21
N TRP A 147 6.61 -7.19 13.04
CA TRP A 147 5.28 -7.12 13.61
C TRP A 147 5.12 -5.93 14.54
N ILE A 148 6.12 -5.66 15.42
CA ILE A 148 6.11 -4.50 16.32
C ILE A 148 6.08 -3.21 15.51
N GLU A 149 6.93 -3.07 14.49
CA GLU A 149 6.95 -1.92 13.59
C GLU A 149 5.61 -1.69 12.91
N THR A 150 4.97 -2.75 12.39
CA THR A 150 3.69 -2.67 11.69
C THR A 150 2.54 -2.33 12.63
N LEU A 151 2.43 -3.02 13.77
CA LEU A 151 1.34 -2.76 14.73
C LEU A 151 1.48 -1.38 15.37
N SER A 152 2.69 -0.94 15.70
CA SER A 152 2.93 0.42 16.21
C SER A 152 2.64 1.48 15.15
N ALA A 153 2.91 1.19 13.87
CA ALA A 153 2.64 2.12 12.77
C ALA A 153 1.13 2.42 12.59
N ILE A 154 0.22 1.53 13.06
CA ILE A 154 -1.23 1.81 13.06
C ILE A 154 -1.54 3.10 13.84
N VAL A 155 -0.79 3.35 14.91
CA VAL A 155 -0.95 4.53 15.77
C VAL A 155 0.06 5.64 15.40
N LEU A 156 1.32 5.26 15.19
CA LEU A 156 2.40 6.23 14.98
C LEU A 156 2.30 6.95 13.63
N SER A 157 1.89 6.26 12.56
CA SER A 157 1.82 6.90 11.24
C SER A 157 0.74 7.97 11.14
N PRO A 158 -0.51 7.76 11.60
CA PRO A 158 -1.49 8.84 11.62
C PRO A 158 -1.15 9.94 12.63
N ALA A 159 -0.53 9.61 13.77
CA ALA A 159 -0.08 10.61 14.74
C ALA A 159 1.02 11.50 14.15
N ALA A 160 2.01 10.92 13.48
CA ALA A 160 3.05 11.67 12.78
C ALA A 160 2.48 12.53 11.65
N GLY A 161 1.57 11.97 10.84
CA GLY A 161 0.84 12.73 9.82
C GLY A 161 0.10 13.90 10.40
N MET A 162 -0.66 13.69 11.49
CA MET A 162 -1.43 14.72 12.19
C MET A 162 -0.51 15.83 12.74
N LEU A 163 0.58 15.46 13.39
CA LEU A 163 1.55 16.41 13.91
C LEU A 163 2.18 17.25 12.78
N MET A 164 2.63 16.59 11.71
CA MET A 164 3.26 17.29 10.57
C MET A 164 2.28 18.21 9.86
N GLY A 165 1.05 17.75 9.59
CA GLY A 165 0.00 18.59 9.00
C GLY A 165 -0.35 19.80 9.88
N PHE A 166 -0.47 19.58 11.19
CA PHE A 166 -0.71 20.66 12.16
C PHE A 166 0.44 21.67 12.18
N VAL A 167 1.67 21.22 12.38
CA VAL A 167 2.86 22.08 12.47
C VAL A 167 3.06 22.87 11.18
N LEU A 168 3.00 22.22 10.01
CA LEU A 168 3.11 22.91 8.73
C LEU A 168 2.03 23.97 8.55
N MET A 169 0.79 23.65 8.91
CA MET A 169 -0.30 24.64 8.81
C MET A 169 -0.06 25.85 9.71
N VAL A 170 0.38 25.64 10.96
CA VAL A 170 0.73 26.74 11.89
C VAL A 170 1.88 27.59 11.32
N VAL A 171 2.94 26.95 10.82
CA VAL A 171 4.09 27.65 10.22
C VAL A 171 3.63 28.49 9.03
N VAL A 172 2.88 27.90 8.10
CA VAL A 172 2.40 28.59 6.90
C VAL A 172 1.47 29.75 7.24
N LEU A 173 0.54 29.57 8.18
CA LEU A 173 -0.34 30.66 8.63
C LEU A 173 0.45 31.85 9.22
N ASN A 174 1.50 31.57 9.99
CA ASN A 174 2.38 32.62 10.53
C ASN A 174 3.20 33.34 9.47
N LEU A 175 3.77 32.60 8.50
CA LEU A 175 4.53 33.17 7.40
C LEU A 175 3.67 34.06 6.49
N PHE A 176 2.45 33.64 6.21
CA PHE A 176 1.53 34.33 5.31
C PHE A 176 0.56 35.28 6.03
N ARG A 177 0.72 35.53 7.34
CA ARG A 177 -0.20 36.38 8.14
C ARG A 177 -0.39 37.79 7.60
N ARG A 178 0.59 38.31 6.87
CA ARG A 178 0.56 39.66 6.27
C ARG A 178 0.14 39.65 4.81
N VAL A 179 -0.07 38.47 4.21
CA VAL A 179 -0.47 38.31 2.80
C VAL A 179 -1.99 38.31 2.71
N THR A 180 -2.54 39.00 1.73
CA THR A 180 -4.00 39.01 1.51
C THR A 180 -4.49 37.61 1.14
N SER A 181 -5.70 37.25 1.60
CA SER A 181 -6.29 35.93 1.38
C SER A 181 -6.30 35.53 -0.10
N THR A 182 -6.59 36.47 -1.01
CA THR A 182 -6.64 36.22 -2.46
C THR A 182 -5.26 35.88 -3.04
N LYS A 183 -4.20 36.59 -2.60
CA LYS A 183 -2.84 36.29 -3.06
C LYS A 183 -2.36 34.95 -2.50
N ALA A 184 -2.64 34.69 -1.22
CA ALA A 184 -2.31 33.40 -0.60
C ALA A 184 -3.04 32.24 -1.28
N ASP A 185 -4.34 32.35 -1.58
CA ASP A 185 -5.11 31.30 -2.26
C ASP A 185 -4.52 31.01 -3.66
N ARG A 186 -4.19 32.04 -4.44
CA ARG A 186 -3.56 31.86 -5.77
C ARG A 186 -2.20 31.16 -5.66
N PHE A 187 -1.37 31.54 -4.69
CA PHE A 187 -0.08 30.90 -4.46
C PHE A 187 -0.24 29.42 -4.09
N PHE A 188 -1.13 29.10 -3.11
CA PHE A 188 -1.31 27.75 -2.63
C PHE A 188 -2.03 26.83 -3.63
N ARG A 189 -2.80 27.36 -4.57
CA ARG A 189 -3.30 26.57 -5.70
C ARG A 189 -2.17 26.02 -6.56
N VAL A 190 -1.13 26.82 -6.82
CA VAL A 190 0.04 26.38 -7.59
C VAL A 190 0.94 25.48 -6.72
N ALA A 191 1.21 25.87 -5.48
CA ALA A 191 2.04 25.09 -4.55
C ALA A 191 1.43 23.70 -4.27
N GLN A 192 0.10 23.60 -4.25
CA GLN A 192 -0.58 22.32 -4.05
C GLN A 192 -0.38 21.33 -5.21
N LEU A 193 -0.14 21.80 -6.44
CA LEU A 193 0.26 20.89 -7.53
C LEU A 193 1.58 20.18 -7.18
N THR A 194 2.55 20.91 -6.64
CA THR A 194 3.83 20.34 -6.25
C THR A 194 3.70 19.39 -5.06
N SER A 195 2.94 19.75 -4.02
CA SER A 195 2.75 18.88 -2.87
C SER A 195 1.96 17.62 -3.21
N SER A 196 0.97 17.71 -4.07
CA SER A 196 0.21 16.58 -4.59
C SER A 196 1.09 15.65 -5.44
N ALA A 197 1.99 16.20 -6.26
CA ALA A 197 2.98 15.42 -7.00
C ALA A 197 3.92 14.66 -6.04
N LEU A 198 4.44 15.34 -5.01
CA LEU A 198 5.31 14.75 -4.01
C LEU A 198 4.59 13.66 -3.21
N LEU A 199 3.33 13.88 -2.83
CA LEU A 199 2.53 12.88 -2.13
C LEU A 199 2.26 11.65 -3.00
N SER A 200 1.93 11.83 -4.27
CA SER A 200 1.72 10.75 -5.22
C SER A 200 3.01 9.94 -5.44
N LEU A 201 4.14 10.62 -5.59
CA LEU A 201 5.45 9.97 -5.67
C LEU A 201 5.75 9.17 -4.39
N ALA A 202 5.52 9.75 -3.22
CA ALA A 202 5.71 9.08 -1.93
C ALA A 202 4.79 7.84 -1.78
N HIS A 203 3.55 7.94 -2.26
CA HIS A 203 2.59 6.84 -2.28
C HIS A 203 3.08 5.69 -3.16
N GLY A 204 3.38 5.94 -4.44
CA GLY A 204 3.92 4.94 -5.36
C GLY A 204 5.21 4.30 -4.82
N ALA A 205 6.12 5.11 -4.29
CA ALA A 205 7.38 4.69 -3.70
C ALA A 205 7.23 3.72 -2.53
N ASN A 206 6.19 3.83 -1.75
CA ASN A 206 5.94 2.92 -0.62
C ASN A 206 5.09 1.71 -1.03
N ASP A 207 4.01 1.94 -1.78
CA ASP A 207 2.97 0.94 -1.95
C ASP A 207 3.26 -0.07 -3.07
N ALA A 208 3.82 0.33 -4.22
CA ALA A 208 4.23 -0.59 -5.27
C ALA A 208 5.26 -1.64 -4.78
N GLN A 209 6.15 -1.23 -3.89
CA GLN A 209 7.18 -2.12 -3.34
C GLN A 209 6.61 -3.30 -2.55
N LYS A 210 5.40 -3.20 -2.00
CA LYS A 210 4.79 -4.28 -1.22
C LYS A 210 4.43 -5.46 -2.11
N THR A 211 3.86 -5.20 -3.27
CA THR A 211 3.58 -6.23 -4.29
C THR A 211 4.87 -6.82 -4.85
N MET A 212 5.90 -6.00 -5.08
CA MET A 212 7.22 -6.50 -5.50
C MET A 212 7.77 -7.52 -4.51
N GLY A 213 7.67 -7.23 -3.20
CA GLY A 213 8.13 -8.15 -2.15
C GLY A 213 7.40 -9.49 -2.17
N ILE A 214 6.10 -9.50 -2.39
CA ILE A 214 5.30 -10.73 -2.51
C ILE A 214 5.69 -11.52 -3.77
N ILE A 215 5.82 -10.85 -4.92
CA ILE A 215 6.22 -11.52 -6.17
C ILE A 215 7.62 -12.13 -6.03
N VAL A 216 8.60 -11.38 -5.51
CA VAL A 216 9.96 -11.89 -5.32
C VAL A 216 9.98 -13.02 -4.31
N GLY A 217 9.22 -12.94 -3.22
CA GLY A 217 9.06 -14.03 -2.25
C GLY A 217 8.54 -15.31 -2.90
N LEU A 218 7.51 -15.19 -3.76
CA LEU A 218 6.97 -16.31 -4.54
C LEU A 218 8.01 -16.92 -5.47
N LEU A 219 8.72 -16.08 -6.23
CA LEU A 219 9.72 -16.53 -7.21
C LEU A 219 10.91 -17.23 -6.54
N VAL A 220 11.39 -16.70 -5.40
CA VAL A 220 12.45 -17.35 -4.61
C VAL A 220 11.97 -18.66 -4.02
N ALA A 221 10.75 -18.74 -3.48
CA ALA A 221 10.18 -19.99 -2.99
C ALA A 221 10.01 -21.04 -4.11
N SER A 222 9.73 -20.60 -5.34
CA SER A 222 9.51 -21.44 -6.51
C SER A 222 10.73 -21.54 -7.43
N GLN A 223 11.92 -21.09 -7.01
CA GLN A 223 13.10 -20.98 -7.88
C GLN A 223 13.48 -22.29 -8.59
N ALA A 224 13.26 -23.45 -7.94
CA ALA A 224 13.58 -24.75 -8.51
C ALA A 224 12.79 -25.06 -9.79
N LEU A 225 11.59 -24.48 -9.95
CA LEU A 225 10.75 -24.66 -11.14
C LEU A 225 11.32 -23.95 -12.36
N PHE A 226 12.09 -22.87 -12.14
CA PHE A 226 12.62 -22.02 -13.20
C PHE A 226 14.12 -22.24 -13.44
N ALA A 227 14.75 -23.14 -12.67
CA ALA A 227 16.17 -23.48 -12.83
C ALA A 227 16.37 -24.30 -14.12
N GLY A 228 17.00 -23.70 -15.11
CA GLY A 228 17.24 -24.32 -16.41
C GLY A 228 16.21 -23.95 -17.48
N GLU A 229 15.18 -23.19 -17.15
CA GLU A 229 14.24 -22.66 -18.14
C GLU A 229 14.91 -21.65 -19.07
N THR A 230 14.41 -21.58 -20.32
CA THR A 230 14.93 -20.70 -21.37
C THR A 230 13.87 -19.67 -21.80
N GLY A 231 14.26 -18.71 -22.61
CA GLY A 231 13.32 -17.69 -23.11
C GLY A 231 12.78 -16.80 -22.00
N ILE A 232 11.48 -16.49 -22.04
CA ILE A 232 10.83 -15.56 -21.09
C ILE A 232 10.82 -16.13 -19.67
N LEU A 233 10.67 -17.44 -19.49
CA LEU A 233 10.60 -18.08 -18.17
C LEU A 233 11.92 -17.95 -17.39
N ARG A 234 13.06 -17.80 -18.07
CA ARG A 234 14.34 -17.54 -17.43
C ARG A 234 14.31 -16.29 -16.54
N HIS A 235 13.52 -15.27 -16.90
CA HIS A 235 13.40 -14.04 -16.12
C HIS A 235 12.64 -14.24 -14.79
N MET A 236 11.97 -15.37 -14.61
CA MET A 236 11.30 -15.75 -13.36
C MET A 236 12.24 -16.48 -12.39
N TYR A 237 13.45 -16.86 -12.83
CA TYR A 237 14.45 -17.46 -11.95
C TYR A 237 15.10 -16.39 -11.06
N VAL A 238 14.66 -16.34 -9.79
CA VAL A 238 15.17 -15.40 -8.79
C VAL A 238 15.71 -16.21 -7.60
N THR A 239 16.97 -15.94 -7.23
CA THR A 239 17.67 -16.71 -6.19
C THR A 239 17.82 -15.97 -4.87
N SER A 240 17.56 -14.67 -4.84
CA SER A 240 17.75 -13.83 -3.66
C SER A 240 16.57 -12.85 -3.49
N LEU A 241 16.13 -12.68 -2.25
CA LEU A 241 15.14 -11.66 -1.87
C LEU A 241 15.68 -10.21 -2.00
N ASP A 242 17.01 -10.08 -2.14
CA ASP A 242 17.68 -8.78 -2.29
C ASP A 242 17.67 -8.25 -3.73
N THR A 243 17.39 -9.11 -4.70
CA THR A 243 17.39 -8.76 -6.12
C THR A 243 15.97 -8.72 -6.66
N ILE A 244 15.48 -7.54 -6.99
CA ILE A 244 14.16 -7.37 -7.60
C ILE A 244 14.36 -7.23 -9.11
N PRO A 245 13.79 -8.13 -9.92
CA PRO A 245 13.88 -8.02 -11.38
C PRO A 245 13.17 -6.76 -11.90
N LEU A 246 13.76 -6.08 -12.87
CA LEU A 246 13.21 -4.85 -13.45
C LEU A 246 11.77 -5.01 -13.96
N TRP A 247 11.42 -6.18 -14.51
CA TRP A 247 10.06 -6.42 -14.97
C TRP A 247 9.03 -6.44 -13.83
N VAL A 248 9.44 -6.86 -12.61
CA VAL A 248 8.58 -6.80 -11.40
C VAL A 248 8.39 -5.36 -10.98
N GLU A 249 9.45 -4.55 -10.99
CA GLU A 249 9.37 -3.12 -10.66
C GLU A 249 8.46 -2.39 -11.66
N LEU A 250 8.70 -2.56 -12.96
CA LEU A 250 7.89 -1.97 -14.03
C LEU A 250 6.43 -2.41 -13.93
N GLY A 251 6.20 -3.71 -13.70
CA GLY A 251 4.85 -4.26 -13.53
C GLY A 251 4.11 -3.63 -12.37
N ALA A 252 4.71 -3.59 -11.19
CA ALA A 252 4.10 -3.02 -9.99
C ALA A 252 3.80 -1.52 -10.15
N TYR A 253 4.79 -0.72 -10.57
CA TYR A 253 4.55 0.73 -10.79
C TYR A 253 3.52 1.00 -11.88
N THR A 254 3.46 0.19 -12.94
CA THR A 254 2.42 0.30 -13.96
C THR A 254 1.04 0.01 -13.40
N MET A 255 0.90 -1.11 -12.66
CA MET A 255 -0.40 -1.55 -12.17
C MET A 255 -0.97 -0.61 -11.10
N ILE A 256 -0.15 -0.13 -10.15
CA ILE A 256 -0.61 0.84 -9.15
C ILE A 256 -1.02 2.17 -9.82
N SER A 257 -0.31 2.59 -10.86
CA SER A 257 -0.62 3.82 -11.60
C SER A 257 -1.90 3.69 -12.40
N LEU A 258 -2.13 2.57 -13.08
CA LEU A 258 -3.38 2.26 -13.77
C LEU A 258 -4.56 2.17 -12.79
N GLY A 259 -4.34 1.55 -11.63
CA GLY A 259 -5.32 1.55 -10.54
C GLY A 259 -5.68 2.97 -10.09
N THR A 260 -4.68 3.83 -9.89
CA THR A 260 -4.89 5.25 -9.52
C THR A 260 -5.67 6.02 -10.59
N LEU A 261 -5.43 5.75 -11.86
CA LEU A 261 -6.21 6.35 -12.98
C LEU A 261 -7.70 6.01 -12.90
N SER A 262 -8.04 4.81 -12.44
CA SER A 262 -9.44 4.38 -12.28
C SER A 262 -10.18 5.16 -11.19
N GLY A 263 -9.48 5.63 -10.17
CA GLY A 263 -9.96 6.48 -9.08
C GLY A 263 -10.93 5.80 -8.11
N GLY A 264 -10.60 5.78 -6.83
CA GLY A 264 -11.44 5.25 -5.76
C GLY A 264 -12.47 6.27 -5.26
N TRP A 265 -13.37 6.74 -6.11
CA TRP A 265 -14.22 7.92 -5.86
C TRP A 265 -15.02 7.89 -4.57
N ARG A 266 -15.44 6.71 -4.09
CA ARG A 266 -16.16 6.58 -2.80
C ARG A 266 -15.29 6.98 -1.62
N ILE A 267 -14.03 6.55 -1.63
CA ILE A 267 -13.05 6.88 -0.59
C ILE A 267 -12.56 8.34 -0.77
N VAL A 268 -12.33 8.78 -2.01
CA VAL A 268 -11.98 10.18 -2.35
C VAL A 268 -13.00 11.15 -1.74
N HIS A 269 -14.29 10.85 -1.91
CA HIS A 269 -15.35 11.67 -1.33
C HIS A 269 -15.30 11.68 0.20
N THR A 270 -15.04 10.54 0.84
CA THR A 270 -14.93 10.46 2.31
C THR A 270 -13.76 11.28 2.83
N MET A 271 -12.57 11.13 2.26
CA MET A 271 -11.36 11.79 2.71
C MET A 271 -11.31 13.27 2.33
N GLY A 272 -11.72 13.61 1.10
CA GLY A 272 -11.58 14.96 0.56
C GLY A 272 -12.63 15.95 1.04
N THR A 273 -13.82 15.46 1.46
CA THR A 273 -14.94 16.38 1.78
C THR A 273 -15.62 16.11 3.11
N ARG A 274 -15.53 14.88 3.65
CA ARG A 274 -16.28 14.49 4.84
C ARG A 274 -15.50 14.60 6.14
N ILE A 275 -14.17 14.50 6.15
CA ILE A 275 -13.35 14.59 7.39
C ILE A 275 -13.31 16.03 7.88
N THR A 276 -12.88 16.94 7.02
CA THR A 276 -12.83 18.38 7.25
C THR A 276 -12.90 19.14 5.93
N LYS A 277 -13.28 20.40 5.97
CA LYS A 277 -13.26 21.27 4.76
C LYS A 277 -11.88 21.87 4.60
N LEU A 278 -11.16 21.45 3.56
CA LEU A 278 -9.85 21.97 3.22
C LEU A 278 -9.96 23.15 2.25
N ARG A 279 -9.05 24.12 2.42
CA ARG A 279 -8.70 25.15 1.42
C ARG A 279 -7.37 24.77 0.78
N PRO A 280 -6.95 25.38 -0.35
CA PRO A 280 -5.68 25.05 -1.00
C PRO A 280 -4.47 25.07 -0.08
N VAL A 281 -4.36 26.02 0.83
CA VAL A 281 -3.30 26.07 1.86
C VAL A 281 -3.32 24.82 2.76
N GLY A 282 -4.52 24.39 3.18
CA GLY A 282 -4.67 23.20 4.01
C GLY A 282 -4.37 21.92 3.25
N GLY A 283 -4.76 21.84 1.96
CA GLY A 283 -4.39 20.74 1.07
C GLY A 283 -2.86 20.64 0.91
N PHE A 284 -2.20 21.75 0.61
CA PHE A 284 -0.74 21.84 0.54
C PHE A 284 -0.05 21.34 1.82
N CYS A 285 -0.50 21.78 3.00
CA CYS A 285 0.09 21.37 4.27
C CYS A 285 -0.15 19.87 4.57
N ALA A 286 -1.35 19.36 4.30
CA ALA A 286 -1.68 17.96 4.51
C ALA A 286 -0.85 17.04 3.58
N GLU A 287 -0.79 17.38 2.30
CA GLU A 287 -0.03 16.64 1.28
C GLU A 287 1.47 16.66 1.58
N THR A 288 2.04 17.84 1.87
CA THR A 288 3.46 17.97 2.22
C THR A 288 3.79 17.19 3.49
N GLY A 289 2.96 17.33 4.55
CA GLY A 289 3.18 16.62 5.81
C GLY A 289 3.07 15.11 5.64
N GLY A 290 2.06 14.63 4.92
CA GLY A 290 1.89 13.22 4.60
C GLY A 290 3.06 12.66 3.78
N ALA A 291 3.46 13.38 2.72
CA ALA A 291 4.57 12.98 1.87
C ALA A 291 5.89 12.86 2.63
N LEU A 292 6.23 13.83 3.47
CA LEU A 292 7.45 13.82 4.27
C LEU A 292 7.50 12.61 5.21
N VAL A 293 6.39 12.30 5.90
CA VAL A 293 6.31 11.13 6.79
C VAL A 293 6.45 9.83 6.00
N ILE A 294 5.77 9.69 4.85
CA ILE A 294 5.83 8.48 4.02
C ILE A 294 7.23 8.29 3.44
N LEU A 295 7.85 9.33 2.87
CA LEU A 295 9.19 9.26 2.29
C LEU A 295 10.25 8.93 3.36
N PHE A 296 10.11 9.52 4.55
CA PHE A 296 10.99 9.19 5.68
C PHE A 296 10.88 7.70 6.04
N ALA A 297 9.67 7.17 6.21
CA ALA A 297 9.46 5.76 6.49
C ALA A 297 10.01 4.86 5.38
N THR A 298 9.74 5.20 4.12
CA THR A 298 10.22 4.47 2.94
C THR A 298 11.75 4.43 2.88
N ARG A 299 12.43 5.53 3.24
CA ARG A 299 13.90 5.60 3.28
C ARG A 299 14.51 4.58 4.26
N PHE A 300 13.81 4.27 5.34
CA PHE A 300 14.22 3.27 6.34
C PHE A 300 13.64 1.87 6.08
N GLY A 301 12.97 1.65 4.94
CA GLY A 301 12.38 0.37 4.59
C GLY A 301 11.20 -0.02 5.50
N ILE A 302 10.52 0.96 6.11
CA ILE A 302 9.39 0.72 6.99
C ILE A 302 8.10 0.74 6.15
N PRO A 303 7.36 -0.38 6.07
CA PRO A 303 6.09 -0.43 5.38
C PRO A 303 5.01 0.28 6.20
N VAL A 304 4.76 1.55 5.91
CA VAL A 304 3.70 2.32 6.57
C VAL A 304 2.41 2.31 5.77
N SER A 305 1.30 2.64 6.43
CA SER A 305 0.02 2.91 5.78
C SER A 305 -0.02 4.36 5.30
N THR A 306 -0.01 4.53 3.99
CA THR A 306 -0.16 5.83 3.35
C THR A 306 -1.53 6.45 3.68
N THR A 307 -2.60 5.63 3.73
CA THR A 307 -3.96 6.04 4.12
C THR A 307 -4.00 6.59 5.54
N HIS A 308 -3.36 5.93 6.51
CA HIS A 308 -3.32 6.41 7.90
C HIS A 308 -2.60 7.73 8.00
N THR A 309 -1.44 7.84 7.33
CA THR A 309 -0.59 9.03 7.37
C THR A 309 -1.30 10.25 6.81
N ILE A 310 -1.88 10.14 5.60
CA ILE A 310 -2.55 11.29 4.98
C ILE A 310 -3.86 11.64 5.69
N THR A 311 -4.61 10.64 6.17
CA THR A 311 -5.81 10.90 6.98
C THR A 311 -5.45 11.66 8.25
N GLY A 312 -4.39 11.25 8.94
CA GLY A 312 -3.84 11.97 10.08
C GLY A 312 -3.48 13.41 9.72
N ALA A 313 -2.76 13.64 8.62
CA ALA A 313 -2.39 14.99 8.17
C ALA A 313 -3.60 15.88 7.87
N ILE A 314 -4.65 15.34 7.24
CA ILE A 314 -5.93 16.04 7.01
C ILE A 314 -6.58 16.44 8.34
N VAL A 315 -6.62 15.53 9.31
CA VAL A 315 -7.14 15.81 10.67
C VAL A 315 -6.31 16.89 11.36
N GLY A 316 -4.98 16.80 11.30
CA GLY A 316 -4.05 17.76 11.88
C GLY A 316 -4.25 19.17 11.33
N VAL A 317 -4.34 19.31 10.01
CA VAL A 317 -4.66 20.59 9.35
C VAL A 317 -6.05 21.10 9.78
N GLY A 318 -7.06 20.23 9.82
CA GLY A 318 -8.41 20.61 10.24
C GLY A 318 -8.45 21.14 11.68
N ALA A 319 -7.67 20.53 12.58
CA ALA A 319 -7.61 20.88 14.00
C ALA A 319 -6.98 22.27 14.26
N THR A 320 -6.16 22.81 13.34
CA THR A 320 -5.57 24.16 13.49
C THR A 320 -6.61 25.27 13.43
N ASN A 321 -7.73 25.09 12.72
CA ASN A 321 -8.80 26.08 12.69
C ASN A 321 -9.59 26.06 14.00
N ARG A 322 -10.12 24.89 14.34
CA ARG A 322 -10.79 24.56 15.60
C ARG A 322 -10.99 23.04 15.68
N LEU A 323 -10.95 22.47 16.87
CA LEU A 323 -11.15 21.02 17.05
C LEU A 323 -12.52 20.55 16.51
N SER A 324 -13.56 21.39 16.60
CA SER A 324 -14.90 21.10 16.06
C SER A 324 -14.98 21.15 14.52
N ALA A 325 -13.93 21.59 13.80
CA ALA A 325 -13.90 21.54 12.33
C ALA A 325 -13.65 20.13 11.81
N VAL A 326 -13.15 19.23 12.65
CA VAL A 326 -12.96 17.83 12.34
C VAL A 326 -14.21 17.02 12.74
N ARG A 327 -14.70 16.20 11.85
CA ARG A 327 -15.83 15.27 12.13
C ARG A 327 -15.32 14.05 12.88
N TRP A 328 -15.13 14.17 14.19
CA TRP A 328 -14.56 13.12 15.06
C TRP A 328 -15.31 11.79 15.01
N GLY A 329 -16.65 11.83 14.85
CA GLY A 329 -17.44 10.60 14.70
C GLY A 329 -17.10 9.80 13.44
N LEU A 330 -16.72 10.47 12.34
CA LEU A 330 -16.23 9.82 11.14
C LEU A 330 -14.77 9.35 11.35
N ALA A 331 -13.93 10.18 11.92
CA ALA A 331 -12.53 9.84 12.23
C ALA A 331 -12.46 8.59 13.11
N SER A 332 -13.29 8.47 14.13
CA SER A 332 -13.38 7.28 14.98
C SER A 332 -13.77 6.02 14.19
N LYS A 333 -14.76 6.11 13.28
CA LYS A 333 -15.13 4.97 12.42
C LYS A 333 -13.97 4.53 11.53
N ILE A 334 -13.18 5.47 11.02
CA ILE A 334 -11.99 5.19 10.21
C ILE A 334 -10.92 4.48 11.06
N VAL A 335 -10.67 4.95 12.28
CA VAL A 335 -9.72 4.31 13.21
C VAL A 335 -10.13 2.87 13.53
N TRP A 336 -11.42 2.63 13.79
CA TRP A 336 -11.93 1.27 13.98
C TRP A 336 -11.72 0.37 12.75
N ALA A 337 -11.92 0.91 11.54
CA ALA A 337 -11.64 0.17 10.32
C ALA A 337 -10.15 -0.21 10.21
N TRP A 338 -9.24 0.65 10.65
CA TRP A 338 -7.81 0.36 10.66
C TRP A 338 -7.47 -0.80 11.59
N VAL A 339 -8.03 -0.81 12.80
CA VAL A 339 -7.81 -1.90 13.78
C VAL A 339 -8.35 -3.23 13.25
N ILE A 340 -9.51 -3.23 12.60
CA ILE A 340 -10.17 -4.44 12.10
C ILE A 340 -9.51 -4.96 10.81
N THR A 341 -8.78 -4.15 10.06
CA THR A 341 -8.25 -4.50 8.74
C THR A 341 -7.38 -5.78 8.77
N ILE A 342 -6.40 -5.86 9.67
CA ILE A 342 -5.51 -7.04 9.76
C ILE A 342 -6.32 -8.31 10.10
N PRO A 343 -7.13 -8.37 11.18
CA PRO A 343 -7.86 -9.58 11.52
C PRO A 343 -8.93 -9.96 10.48
N ALA A 344 -9.61 -8.98 9.87
CA ALA A 344 -10.61 -9.28 8.84
C ALA A 344 -9.99 -9.82 7.56
N ALA A 345 -8.91 -9.20 7.07
CA ALA A 345 -8.18 -9.71 5.90
C ALA A 345 -7.58 -11.09 6.19
N ALA A 346 -7.09 -11.33 7.42
CA ALA A 346 -6.58 -12.63 7.84
C ALA A 346 -7.68 -13.72 7.83
N ALA A 347 -8.87 -13.41 8.34
CA ALA A 347 -9.99 -14.33 8.32
C ALA A 347 -10.42 -14.68 6.89
N MET A 348 -10.53 -13.69 6.00
CA MET A 348 -10.84 -13.90 4.58
C MET A 348 -9.77 -14.75 3.89
N ALA A 349 -8.49 -14.49 4.16
CA ALA A 349 -7.39 -15.25 3.59
C ALA A 349 -7.34 -16.68 4.13
N ALA A 350 -7.66 -16.90 5.40
CA ALA A 350 -7.76 -18.24 5.97
C ALA A 350 -8.85 -19.08 5.28
N ILE A 351 -10.03 -18.48 5.04
CA ILE A 351 -11.11 -19.13 4.31
C ILE A 351 -10.69 -19.45 2.86
N THR A 352 -10.12 -18.48 2.16
CA THR A 352 -9.68 -18.68 0.77
C THR A 352 -8.57 -19.73 0.68
N TYR A 353 -7.62 -19.76 1.64
CA TYR A 353 -6.60 -20.79 1.70
C TYR A 353 -7.22 -22.19 1.87
N GLN A 354 -8.16 -22.38 2.79
CA GLN A 354 -8.82 -23.67 3.01
C GLN A 354 -9.55 -24.17 1.76
N LEU A 355 -10.22 -23.25 1.06
CA LEU A 355 -10.86 -23.59 -0.22
C LEU A 355 -9.83 -24.02 -1.27
N LEU A 356 -8.75 -23.25 -1.43
CA LEU A 356 -7.67 -23.58 -2.37
C LEU A 356 -7.03 -24.93 -2.05
N ALA A 357 -6.71 -25.19 -0.77
CA ALA A 357 -6.09 -26.44 -0.34
C ALA A 357 -6.99 -27.67 -0.56
N ALA A 358 -8.32 -27.49 -0.53
CA ALA A 358 -9.27 -28.56 -0.82
C ALA A 358 -9.30 -28.93 -2.32
N PHE A 359 -9.08 -27.97 -3.23
CA PHE A 359 -9.13 -28.19 -4.68
C PHE A 359 -7.75 -28.39 -5.30
N ASN A 360 -6.70 -27.91 -4.70
CA ASN A 360 -5.33 -27.99 -5.18
C ASN A 360 -4.37 -28.35 -4.03
N PRO A 361 -4.32 -29.62 -3.61
CA PRO A 361 -3.40 -30.09 -2.58
C PRO A 361 -1.97 -30.09 -3.13
N LEU A 362 -1.22 -28.99 -2.92
CA LEU A 362 0.20 -28.85 -3.26
C LEU A 362 1.08 -29.26 -2.09
#